data_e375ee2b8b2851f839df29d9880f8f13
#
_entry.id   e375ee2b8b2851f839df29d9880f8f13
#
_cell.length_a   1.000
_cell.length_b   1.000
_cell.length_c   1.000
_cell.angle_alpha   90.00
_cell.angle_beta   90.00
_cell.angle_gamma   90.00
#
_symmetry.space_group_name_H-M   'P 1'
#
loop_
_entity.id
_entity.type
_entity.pdbx_description
1 polymer ?
#
loop_
_entity_poly.entity_id
_entity_poly.type
_entity_poly.pdbx_seq_one_letter_code
_entity_poly.pdbx_strand_id
1 'polypeptide(L)'
;MKAYKILLCCGAGMSSGFLAQAAQKAANEKAPGTKVAAKSQSLVEDVIEDYDLLLIGPHFASHKEECEEIAGQYDIPVEVIPQSVYGTLDGNGLIDFALGVLNKG
;
A
#
# COMPACT_ATOMS: atom_id res chain seq x y z
N MET A 1 -4.12 -15.37 -13.11
CA MET A 1 -3.42 -14.58 -12.09
C MET A 1 -4.32 -13.47 -11.60
N LYS A 2 -4.41 -13.32 -10.29
CA LYS A 2 -5.32 -12.33 -9.72
C LYS A 2 -4.69 -10.93 -9.69
N ALA A 3 -5.45 -9.93 -10.12
CA ALA A 3 -5.01 -8.54 -10.03
C ALA A 3 -5.51 -7.95 -8.72
N TYR A 4 -4.69 -7.13 -8.08
CA TYR A 4 -5.01 -6.49 -6.81
C TYR A 4 -4.99 -4.98 -6.93
N LYS A 5 -5.63 -4.32 -5.99
CA LYS A 5 -5.55 -2.87 -5.86
C LYS A 5 -4.89 -2.55 -4.52
N ILE A 6 -3.77 -1.87 -4.56
CA ILE A 6 -2.95 -1.56 -3.39
C ILE A 6 -2.96 -0.05 -3.15
N LEU A 7 -3.30 0.35 -1.94
CA LEU A 7 -3.32 1.76 -1.56
C LEU A 7 -2.15 2.05 -0.63
N LEU A 8 -1.38 3.09 -0.95
CA LEU A 8 -0.30 3.56 -0.10
C LEU A 8 -0.75 4.83 0.60
N CYS A 9 -0.52 4.90 1.90
CA CYS A 9 -0.86 6.07 2.70
C CYS A 9 0.36 6.54 3.48
N CYS A 10 0.73 7.81 3.33
CA CYS A 10 1.71 8.41 4.21
C CYS A 10 1.39 9.89 4.35
N GLY A 11 1.75 10.47 5.50
CA GLY A 11 1.31 11.79 5.87
C GLY A 11 1.75 12.89 4.92
N ALA A 12 3.00 12.84 4.47
CA ALA A 12 3.56 13.91 3.65
C ALA A 12 3.26 13.77 2.16
N GLY A 13 2.93 12.59 1.71
CA GLY A 13 2.47 12.35 0.34
C GLY A 13 3.52 12.28 -0.75
N MET A 14 4.60 13.03 -0.65
CA MET A 14 5.55 13.13 -1.76
C MET A 14 6.33 11.85 -2.03
N SER A 15 6.92 11.27 -0.98
CA SER A 15 7.70 10.04 -1.13
C SER A 15 6.82 8.87 -1.54
N SER A 16 5.59 8.83 -1.05
CA SER A 16 4.67 7.75 -1.40
C SER A 16 4.28 7.79 -2.88
N GLY A 17 4.24 8.99 -3.47
CA GLY A 17 3.96 9.12 -4.90
C GLY A 17 5.05 8.47 -5.74
N PHE A 18 6.32 8.73 -5.42
CA PHE A 18 7.43 8.10 -6.11
C PHE A 18 7.45 6.59 -5.89
N LEU A 19 7.21 6.16 -4.65
CA LEU A 19 7.16 4.74 -4.34
C LEU A 19 6.03 4.05 -5.09
N ALA A 20 4.87 4.70 -5.18
CA ALA A 20 3.74 4.14 -5.91
C ALA A 20 4.07 3.95 -7.38
N GLN A 21 4.77 4.91 -7.99
CA GLN A 21 5.19 4.78 -9.38
C GLN A 21 6.14 3.60 -9.58
N ALA A 22 7.13 3.47 -8.70
CA ALA A 22 8.08 2.37 -8.76
C ALA A 22 7.38 1.03 -8.55
N ALA A 23 6.44 0.98 -7.60
CA ALA A 23 5.69 -0.22 -7.32
C ALA A 23 4.76 -0.59 -8.48
N GLN A 24 4.13 0.41 -9.11
CA GLN A 24 3.27 0.15 -10.25
C GLN A 24 4.08 -0.47 -11.40
N LYS A 25 5.28 0.04 -11.61
CA LYS A 25 6.16 -0.51 -12.64
C LYS A 25 6.52 -1.96 -12.35
N ALA A 26 6.85 -2.25 -11.08
CA ALA A 26 7.16 -3.61 -10.67
C ALA A 26 5.92 -4.52 -10.78
N ALA A 27 4.75 -4.01 -10.45
CA ALA A 27 3.51 -4.77 -10.53
C ALA A 27 3.17 -5.13 -11.97
N ASN A 28 3.46 -4.25 -12.91
CA ASN A 28 3.22 -4.53 -14.33
C ASN A 28 4.01 -5.76 -14.80
N GLU A 29 5.16 -6.00 -14.19
CA GLU A 29 5.99 -7.15 -14.53
C GLU A 29 5.64 -8.39 -13.71
N LYS A 30 5.41 -8.22 -12.42
CA LYS A 30 5.21 -9.35 -11.48
C LYS A 30 3.76 -9.77 -11.31
N ALA A 31 2.85 -8.84 -11.42
CA ALA A 31 1.42 -9.08 -11.20
C ALA A 31 0.60 -8.19 -12.13
N PRO A 32 0.62 -8.48 -13.45
CA PRO A 32 -0.08 -7.63 -14.42
C PRO A 32 -1.53 -7.38 -14.04
N GLY A 33 -1.97 -6.14 -14.20
CA GLY A 33 -3.31 -5.74 -13.85
C GLY A 33 -3.45 -5.15 -12.46
N THR A 34 -2.46 -5.39 -11.58
CA THR A 34 -2.45 -4.83 -10.23
C THR A 34 -2.24 -3.32 -10.30
N LYS A 35 -3.03 -2.58 -9.53
CA LYS A 35 -2.94 -1.12 -9.48
C LYS A 35 -2.38 -0.66 -8.13
N VAL A 36 -1.49 0.31 -8.17
CA VAL A 36 -0.90 0.90 -6.97
C VAL A 36 -1.17 2.40 -7.00
N ALA A 37 -1.75 2.92 -5.94
CA ALA A 37 -2.04 4.34 -5.83
C ALA A 37 -1.61 4.86 -4.47
N ALA A 38 -1.26 6.14 -4.39
CA ALA A 38 -0.92 6.80 -3.14
C ALA A 38 -1.93 7.91 -2.87
N LYS A 39 -2.47 7.93 -1.66
CA LYS A 39 -3.42 8.95 -1.23
C LYS A 39 -3.05 9.43 0.16
N SER A 40 -3.45 10.64 0.50
CA SER A 40 -3.28 11.15 1.86
C SER A 40 -4.26 10.43 2.79
N GLN A 41 -3.94 10.45 4.09
CA GLN A 41 -4.78 9.80 5.08
C GLN A 41 -6.23 10.29 5.04
N SER A 42 -6.43 11.57 4.79
CA SER A 42 -7.77 12.14 4.76
C SER A 42 -8.66 11.55 3.67
N LEU A 43 -8.05 10.97 2.63
CA LEU A 43 -8.80 10.38 1.52
C LEU A 43 -8.98 8.87 1.66
N VAL A 44 -8.25 8.24 2.58
CA VAL A 44 -8.29 6.77 2.73
C VAL A 44 -9.71 6.28 2.98
N GLU A 45 -10.41 6.90 3.91
CA GLU A 45 -11.77 6.48 4.28
C GLU A 45 -12.72 6.49 3.08
N ASP A 46 -12.54 7.44 2.16
CA ASP A 46 -13.42 7.58 1.00
C ASP A 46 -13.15 6.55 -0.09
N VAL A 47 -11.94 6.01 -0.16
CA VAL A 47 -11.54 5.16 -1.29
C VAL A 47 -11.16 3.73 -0.90
N ILE A 48 -10.96 3.48 0.40
CA ILE A 48 -10.38 2.19 0.85
C ILE A 48 -11.20 0.97 0.41
N GLU A 49 -12.50 1.09 0.32
CA GLU A 49 -13.35 -0.05 -0.06
C GLU A 49 -13.03 -0.58 -1.46
N ASP A 50 -12.39 0.25 -2.30
CA ASP A 50 -12.02 -0.13 -3.66
C ASP A 50 -10.68 -0.85 -3.72
N TYR A 51 -9.99 -0.99 -2.57
CA TYR A 51 -8.64 -1.56 -2.52
C TYR A 51 -8.62 -2.89 -1.78
N ASP A 52 -7.58 -3.67 -2.04
CA ASP A 52 -7.39 -4.98 -1.42
C ASP A 52 -6.38 -4.95 -0.27
N LEU A 53 -5.57 -3.90 -0.20
CA LEU A 53 -4.51 -3.77 0.79
C LEU A 53 -4.19 -2.31 1.04
N LEU A 54 -3.98 -1.96 2.31
CA LEU A 54 -3.52 -0.63 2.69
C LEU A 54 -2.13 -0.73 3.28
N LEU A 55 -1.17 -0.01 2.71
CA LEU A 55 0.20 0.04 3.19
C LEU A 55 0.50 1.43 3.70
N ILE A 56 1.12 1.51 4.87
CA ILE A 56 1.41 2.77 5.56
C ILE A 56 2.91 2.99 5.59
N GLY A 57 3.34 4.24 5.33
CA GLY A 57 4.75 4.59 5.43
C GLY A 57 5.28 4.37 6.85
N PRO A 58 6.55 3.95 7.00
CA PRO A 58 7.08 3.64 8.34
C PRO A 58 7.07 4.82 9.31
N HIS A 59 7.25 6.03 8.83
CA HIS A 59 7.18 7.22 9.69
C HIS A 59 5.75 7.58 10.07
N PHE A 60 4.78 6.89 9.50
CA PHE A 60 3.35 7.10 9.78
C PHE A 60 2.75 5.92 10.54
N ALA A 61 3.60 5.04 11.07
CA ALA A 61 3.17 3.81 11.74
C ALA A 61 2.30 4.07 12.97
N SER A 62 2.44 5.24 13.61
CA SER A 62 1.62 5.60 14.76
C SER A 62 0.13 5.70 14.42
N HIS A 63 -0.20 5.83 13.15
CA HIS A 63 -1.59 5.90 12.69
C HIS A 63 -2.14 4.56 12.23
N LYS A 64 -1.40 3.47 12.45
CA LYS A 64 -1.83 2.15 12.01
C LYS A 64 -3.17 1.75 12.58
N GLU A 65 -3.39 2.00 13.88
CA GLU A 65 -4.67 1.67 14.52
C GLU A 65 -5.85 2.36 13.86
N GLU A 66 -5.71 3.64 13.56
CA GLU A 66 -6.77 4.39 12.89
C GLU A 66 -7.08 3.80 11.52
N CYS A 67 -6.03 3.47 10.78
CA CYS A 67 -6.18 2.87 9.46
C CYS A 67 -6.82 1.49 9.56
N GLU A 68 -6.46 0.71 10.59
CA GLU A 68 -7.05 -0.60 10.80
C GLU A 68 -8.55 -0.51 11.11
N GLU A 69 -8.97 0.51 11.85
CA GLU A 69 -10.39 0.73 12.12
C GLU A 69 -11.14 1.01 10.83
N ILE A 70 -10.58 1.83 9.97
CA ILE A 70 -11.20 2.18 8.70
C ILE A 70 -11.24 0.97 7.78
N ALA A 71 -10.10 0.33 7.58
CA ALA A 71 -9.97 -0.80 6.65
C ALA A 71 -10.68 -2.05 7.16
N GLY A 72 -10.74 -2.23 8.47
CA GLY A 72 -11.37 -3.38 9.07
C GLY A 72 -12.86 -3.49 8.77
N GLN A 73 -13.51 -2.37 8.48
CA GLN A 73 -14.92 -2.38 8.07
C GLN A 73 -15.14 -3.15 6.77
N TYR A 74 -14.09 -3.28 5.97
CA TYR A 74 -14.14 -3.94 4.67
C TYR A 74 -13.25 -5.17 4.61
N ASP A 75 -12.74 -5.63 5.77
CA ASP A 75 -11.84 -6.79 5.86
C ASP A 75 -10.55 -6.61 5.05
N ILE A 76 -10.05 -5.39 4.97
CA ILE A 76 -8.84 -5.06 4.22
C ILE A 76 -7.64 -5.04 5.18
N PRO A 77 -6.58 -5.83 4.89
CA PRO A 77 -5.40 -5.82 5.75
C PRO A 77 -4.63 -4.50 5.67
N VAL A 78 -4.04 -4.11 6.79
CA VAL A 78 -3.22 -2.91 6.91
C VAL A 78 -1.84 -3.32 7.39
N GLU A 79 -0.80 -2.93 6.68
CA GLU A 79 0.59 -3.23 7.06
C GLU A 79 1.46 -2.00 6.93
N VAL A 80 2.53 -1.97 7.71
CA VAL A 80 3.52 -0.89 7.64
C VAL A 80 4.61 -1.30 6.65
N ILE A 81 4.93 -0.41 5.71
CA ILE A 81 5.98 -0.67 4.72
C ILE A 81 7.33 -0.79 5.44
N PRO A 82 8.14 -1.83 5.14
CA PRO A 82 9.46 -1.94 5.74
C PRO A 82 10.32 -0.71 5.44
N GLN A 83 11.07 -0.26 6.45
CA GLN A 83 11.92 0.92 6.32
C GLN A 83 12.89 0.81 5.13
N SER A 84 13.46 -0.37 4.93
CA SER A 84 14.40 -0.60 3.84
C SER A 84 13.76 -0.44 2.47
N VAL A 85 12.49 -0.80 2.35
CA VAL A 85 11.74 -0.64 1.11
C VAL A 85 11.38 0.82 0.88
N TYR A 86 10.88 1.47 1.91
CA TYR A 86 10.44 2.85 1.82
C TYR A 86 11.62 3.81 1.59
N GLY A 87 12.69 3.63 2.33
CA GLY A 87 13.84 4.53 2.28
C GLY A 87 14.58 4.51 0.95
N THR A 88 14.56 3.37 0.26
CA THR A 88 15.20 3.23 -1.04
C THR A 88 14.23 3.33 -2.21
N LEU A 89 12.96 3.56 -1.94
CA LEU A 89 11.88 3.59 -2.95
C LEU A 89 11.90 2.33 -3.81
N ASP A 90 12.04 1.18 -3.14
CA ASP A 90 12.18 -0.12 -3.79
C ASP A 90 10.82 -0.67 -4.20
N GLY A 91 10.40 -0.36 -5.42
CA GLY A 91 9.12 -0.82 -5.94
C GLY A 91 9.00 -2.34 -6.02
N ASN A 92 10.08 -3.02 -6.40
CA ASN A 92 10.08 -4.50 -6.44
C ASN A 92 9.87 -5.09 -5.05
N GLY A 93 10.60 -4.54 -4.05
CA GLY A 93 10.45 -4.99 -2.66
C GLY A 93 9.05 -4.72 -2.13
N LEU A 94 8.47 -3.59 -2.50
CA LEU A 94 7.12 -3.25 -2.08
C LEU A 94 6.10 -4.25 -2.63
N ILE A 95 6.20 -4.57 -3.91
CA ILE A 95 5.27 -5.52 -4.54
C ILE A 95 5.45 -6.91 -3.95
N ASP A 96 6.69 -7.35 -3.73
CA ASP A 96 6.95 -8.64 -3.08
C ASP A 96 6.32 -8.69 -1.69
N PHE A 97 6.48 -7.61 -0.92
CA PHE A 97 5.90 -7.51 0.41
C PHE A 97 4.36 -7.55 0.35
N ALA A 98 3.79 -6.76 -0.56
CA ALA A 98 2.33 -6.68 -0.71
C ALA A 98 1.74 -8.03 -1.13
N LEU A 99 2.36 -8.70 -2.10
CA LEU A 99 1.88 -10.00 -2.54
C LEU A 99 2.00 -11.04 -1.44
N GLY A 100 3.04 -10.95 -0.61
CA GLY A 100 3.19 -11.82 0.55
C GLY A 100 2.04 -11.65 1.54
N VAL A 101 1.62 -10.42 1.79
CA VAL A 101 0.49 -10.14 2.69
C VAL A 101 -0.81 -10.66 2.08
N LEU A 102 -1.04 -10.36 0.81
CA LEU A 102 -2.28 -10.75 0.14
C LEU A 102 -2.43 -12.26 -0.02
N ASN A 103 -1.31 -12.96 -0.22
CA ASN A 103 -1.34 -14.42 -0.39
C ASN A 103 -1.45 -15.20 0.93
N LYS A 104 -1.28 -14.54 2.06
CA LYS A 104 -1.45 -15.17 3.37
C LYS A 104 -2.90 -15.41 3.73
N GLY A 105 -3.74 -14.56 3.23
CA GLY A 105 -5.14 -14.61 3.54
C GLY A 105 -5.91 -15.45 2.57
#